data_f4187997ebe76250c498fb1b17b716e4
#
_entry.id   f4187997ebe76250c498fb1b17b716e4
#
_cell.length_a   1.000
_cell.length_b   1.000
_cell.length_c   1.000
_cell.angle_alpha   90.00
_cell.angle_beta   90.00
_cell.angle_gamma   90.00
#
_symmetry.space_group_name_H-M   'P 1'
#
loop_
_entity.id
_entity.type
_entity.pdbx_description
1 polymer ?
#
loop_
_entity_poly.entity_id
_entity_poly.type
_entity_poly.pdbx_seq_one_letter_code
_entity_poly.pdbx_strand_id
1 'polypeptide(L)'
;MKLVCIGDSITFGYGVFKKDCWVSILSNKLQMEIVNKGVNGDTTAGMLSRSYADVISLNPSHVIIMGGCNDFMCGRKLNMVKDNLEELLKEALNYNIVPIVGIEPPIDAVLAEKKWSGDVNYDLVNSIEEDYRHWIMDFCNKSKINYIDFHKCFKEALKNKNPRELYVDGLHPTALGHKLMYQCVIDVFQAMKLPLE
;
A
#
# COMPACT_ATOMS: atom_id res chain seq x y z
N MET A 1 -15.30 -11.61 -9.73
CA MET A 1 -14.86 -10.33 -9.10
C MET A 1 -13.53 -9.93 -9.70
N LYS A 2 -13.30 -8.63 -9.97
CA LYS A 2 -12.01 -8.09 -10.42
C LYS A 2 -11.52 -7.09 -9.40
N LEU A 3 -10.25 -7.21 -8.99
CA LEU A 3 -9.56 -6.31 -8.09
C LEU A 3 -8.38 -5.66 -8.82
N VAL A 4 -8.22 -4.35 -8.70
CA VAL A 4 -7.01 -3.64 -9.11
C VAL A 4 -6.25 -3.20 -7.86
N CYS A 5 -4.93 -3.37 -7.85
CA CYS A 5 -4.05 -2.83 -6.82
C CYS A 5 -3.21 -1.71 -7.46
N ILE A 6 -3.52 -0.45 -7.18
CA ILE A 6 -2.74 0.70 -7.62
C ILE A 6 -1.85 1.18 -6.48
N GLY A 7 -0.60 1.48 -6.78
CA GLY A 7 0.39 1.87 -5.78
C GLY A 7 1.77 2.07 -6.37
N ASP A 8 2.76 2.09 -5.51
CA ASP A 8 4.16 2.32 -5.85
C ASP A 8 4.98 1.03 -5.98
N SER A 9 6.27 1.08 -5.58
CA SER A 9 7.22 -0.04 -5.61
C SER A 9 6.82 -1.20 -4.71
N ILE A 10 6.13 -0.95 -3.59
CA ILE A 10 5.67 -2.00 -2.68
C ILE A 10 4.52 -2.80 -3.33
N THR A 11 3.65 -2.12 -4.05
CA THR A 11 2.59 -2.76 -4.85
C THR A 11 3.18 -3.48 -6.07
N PHE A 12 4.16 -2.86 -6.74
CA PHE A 12 4.88 -3.47 -7.86
C PHE A 12 5.57 -4.78 -7.46
N GLY A 13 6.15 -4.84 -6.25
CA GLY A 13 6.95 -5.95 -5.74
C GLY A 13 8.44 -5.77 -6.02
N TYR A 14 8.95 -4.53 -5.86
CA TYR A 14 10.37 -4.24 -5.99
C TYR A 14 11.21 -5.07 -5.02
N GLY A 15 12.35 -5.58 -5.49
CA GLY A 15 13.30 -6.35 -4.68
C GLY A 15 12.96 -7.83 -4.49
N VAL A 16 11.81 -8.32 -5.01
CA VAL A 16 11.43 -9.74 -4.96
C VAL A 16 11.08 -10.29 -6.34
N PHE A 17 11.05 -11.62 -6.48
CA PHE A 17 10.51 -12.22 -7.68
C PHE A 17 9.02 -11.94 -7.81
N LYS A 18 8.52 -11.80 -9.05
CA LYS A 18 7.10 -11.51 -9.31
C LYS A 18 6.14 -12.43 -8.55
N LYS A 19 6.45 -13.74 -8.47
CA LYS A 19 5.63 -14.73 -7.75
C LYS A 19 5.53 -14.49 -6.24
N ASP A 20 6.52 -13.79 -5.66
CA ASP A 20 6.64 -13.54 -4.23
C ASP A 20 6.06 -12.17 -3.83
N CYS A 21 5.63 -11.34 -4.81
CA CYS A 21 4.90 -10.10 -4.55
C CYS A 21 3.51 -10.41 -3.97
N TRP A 22 3.08 -9.66 -2.96
CA TRP A 22 1.80 -9.85 -2.27
C TRP A 22 0.59 -9.86 -3.22
N VAL A 23 0.57 -9.00 -4.25
CA VAL A 23 -0.49 -8.97 -5.27
C VAL A 23 -0.50 -10.27 -6.09
N SER A 24 0.68 -10.78 -6.45
CA SER A 24 0.79 -12.05 -7.20
C SER A 24 0.41 -13.24 -6.32
N ILE A 25 0.75 -13.22 -5.03
CA ILE A 25 0.33 -14.26 -4.08
C ILE A 25 -1.20 -14.28 -3.98
N LEU A 26 -1.84 -13.10 -3.85
CA LEU A 26 -3.30 -13.00 -3.89
C LEU A 26 -3.88 -13.57 -5.18
N SER A 27 -3.36 -13.16 -6.35
CA SER A 27 -3.83 -13.62 -7.66
C SER A 27 -3.71 -15.14 -7.84
N ASN A 28 -2.69 -15.76 -7.23
CA ASN A 28 -2.49 -17.21 -7.32
C ASN A 28 -3.34 -18.01 -6.31
N LYS A 29 -3.82 -17.36 -5.25
CA LYS A 29 -4.54 -18.02 -4.15
C LYS A 29 -6.04 -17.82 -4.21
N LEU A 30 -6.50 -16.73 -4.80
CA LEU A 30 -7.92 -16.39 -4.86
C LEU A 30 -8.48 -16.61 -6.26
N GLN A 31 -9.71 -17.12 -6.34
CA GLN A 31 -10.42 -17.32 -7.61
C GLN A 31 -11.03 -16.00 -8.12
N MET A 32 -10.20 -14.96 -8.23
CA MET A 32 -10.60 -13.65 -8.76
C MET A 32 -9.52 -13.07 -9.67
N GLU A 33 -9.93 -12.24 -10.60
CA GLU A 33 -8.99 -11.50 -11.44
C GLU A 33 -8.36 -10.38 -10.62
N ILE A 34 -7.03 -10.44 -10.44
CA ILE A 34 -6.29 -9.40 -9.70
C ILE A 34 -5.22 -8.79 -10.61
N VAL A 35 -5.27 -7.47 -10.76
CA VAL A 35 -4.39 -6.71 -11.64
C VAL A 35 -3.45 -5.86 -10.78
N ASN A 36 -2.14 -6.06 -10.97
CA ASN A 36 -1.12 -5.23 -10.32
C ASN A 36 -0.83 -4.00 -11.19
N LYS A 37 -1.08 -2.81 -10.62
CA LYS A 37 -0.80 -1.49 -11.20
C LYS A 37 0.15 -0.69 -10.30
N GLY A 38 1.10 -1.37 -9.65
CA GLY A 38 2.22 -0.75 -8.96
C GLY A 38 3.25 -0.18 -9.93
N VAL A 39 3.77 1.01 -9.64
CA VAL A 39 4.83 1.68 -10.40
C VAL A 39 5.93 2.14 -9.44
N ASN A 40 7.17 1.70 -9.70
CA ASN A 40 8.30 2.06 -8.82
C ASN A 40 8.48 3.58 -8.71
N GLY A 41 8.60 4.07 -7.46
CA GLY A 41 8.81 5.49 -7.18
C GLY A 41 7.58 6.37 -7.38
N ASP A 42 6.40 5.78 -7.60
CA ASP A 42 5.19 6.56 -7.83
C ASP A 42 4.74 7.32 -6.57
N THR A 43 4.14 8.46 -6.80
CA THR A 43 3.55 9.33 -5.77
C THR A 43 2.03 9.31 -5.86
N THR A 44 1.35 9.82 -4.84
CA THR A 44 -0.11 9.93 -4.87
C THR A 44 -0.61 10.78 -6.04
N ALA A 45 0.14 11.83 -6.41
CA ALA A 45 -0.15 12.65 -7.61
C ALA A 45 0.08 11.86 -8.92
N GLY A 46 1.11 11.01 -8.98
CA GLY A 46 1.36 10.11 -10.10
C GLY A 46 0.23 9.09 -10.25
N MET A 47 -0.17 8.46 -9.15
CA MET A 47 -1.32 7.54 -9.12
C MET A 47 -2.59 8.21 -9.62
N LEU A 48 -2.88 9.45 -9.16
CA LEU A 48 -4.05 10.22 -9.58
C LEU A 48 -4.02 10.51 -11.09
N SER A 49 -2.86 10.83 -11.64
CA SER A 49 -2.70 11.14 -13.07
C SER A 49 -2.99 9.94 -14.00
N ARG A 50 -2.84 8.71 -13.50
CA ARG A 50 -3.04 7.47 -14.26
C ARG A 50 -4.23 6.62 -13.79
N SER A 51 -4.95 7.06 -12.77
CA SER A 51 -6.06 6.30 -12.15
C SER A 51 -7.14 5.90 -13.14
N TYR A 52 -7.50 6.80 -14.05
CA TYR A 52 -8.48 6.50 -15.10
C TYR A 52 -8.04 5.34 -15.99
N ALA A 53 -6.81 5.39 -16.51
CA ALA A 53 -6.29 4.35 -17.41
C ALA A 53 -6.00 3.04 -16.70
N ASP A 54 -5.51 3.09 -15.48
CA ASP A 54 -5.03 1.93 -14.73
C ASP A 54 -6.10 1.28 -13.83
N VAL A 55 -7.15 2.01 -13.48
CA VAL A 55 -8.23 1.52 -12.62
C VAL A 55 -9.58 1.60 -13.34
N ILE A 56 -10.03 2.81 -13.67
CA ILE A 56 -11.41 3.04 -14.13
C ILE A 56 -11.70 2.29 -15.43
N SER A 57 -10.80 2.39 -16.41
CA SER A 57 -10.97 1.73 -17.73
C SER A 57 -11.00 0.20 -17.66
N LEU A 58 -10.47 -0.38 -16.58
CA LEU A 58 -10.49 -1.82 -16.35
C LEU A 58 -11.80 -2.32 -15.73
N ASN A 59 -12.66 -1.40 -15.31
CA ASN A 59 -13.97 -1.66 -14.72
C ASN A 59 -13.91 -2.74 -13.59
N PRO A 60 -13.07 -2.58 -12.56
CA PRO A 60 -13.00 -3.51 -11.46
C PRO A 60 -14.17 -3.35 -10.50
N SER A 61 -14.48 -4.38 -9.72
CA SER A 61 -15.43 -4.26 -8.60
C SER A 61 -14.80 -3.59 -7.37
N HIS A 62 -13.48 -3.76 -7.19
CA HIS A 62 -12.74 -3.23 -6.05
C HIS A 62 -11.37 -2.68 -6.48
N VAL A 63 -10.87 -1.71 -5.72
CA VAL A 63 -9.50 -1.20 -5.88
C VAL A 63 -8.81 -1.09 -4.52
N ILE A 64 -7.57 -1.59 -4.41
CA ILE A 64 -6.68 -1.26 -3.29
C ILE A 64 -5.80 -0.11 -3.75
N ILE A 65 -5.80 0.99 -2.99
CA ILE A 65 -4.99 2.19 -3.23
C ILE A 65 -3.98 2.31 -2.09
N MET A 66 -2.68 2.26 -2.40
CA MET A 66 -1.62 2.30 -1.40
C MET A 66 -0.47 3.18 -1.88
N GLY A 67 -0.12 4.21 -1.12
CA GLY A 67 1.02 5.09 -1.38
C GLY A 67 1.03 6.29 -0.45
N GLY A 68 2.13 7.06 -0.53
CA GLY A 68 2.40 8.24 0.28
C GLY A 68 3.86 8.35 0.69
N CYS A 69 4.54 7.23 0.92
CA CYS A 69 5.94 7.19 1.33
C CYS A 69 6.85 7.98 0.37
N ASN A 70 6.73 7.78 -0.93
CA ASN A 70 7.50 8.50 -1.94
C ASN A 70 7.22 10.02 -1.92
N ASP A 71 5.96 10.41 -1.67
CA ASP A 71 5.61 11.82 -1.50
C ASP A 71 6.40 12.45 -0.35
N PHE A 72 6.43 11.79 0.81
CA PHE A 72 7.10 12.29 2.01
C PHE A 72 8.61 12.27 1.88
N MET A 73 9.19 11.23 1.25
CA MET A 73 10.62 11.20 0.91
C MET A 73 11.02 12.33 -0.04
N CYS A 74 10.11 12.76 -0.92
CA CYS A 74 10.28 13.92 -1.79
C CYS A 74 9.92 15.26 -1.11
N GLY A 75 9.65 15.30 0.18
CA GLY A 75 9.33 16.52 0.93
C GLY A 75 7.94 17.10 0.65
N ARG A 76 7.02 16.33 0.10
CA ARG A 76 5.63 16.75 -0.11
C ARG A 76 4.91 16.95 1.22
N LYS A 77 4.05 17.97 1.28
CA LYS A 77 3.27 18.27 2.47
C LYS A 77 2.16 17.25 2.67
N LEU A 78 1.93 16.85 3.91
CA LEU A 78 0.90 15.88 4.30
C LEU A 78 -0.49 16.21 3.72
N ASN A 79 -0.91 17.47 3.75
CA ASN A 79 -2.24 17.84 3.20
C ASN A 79 -2.36 17.56 1.71
N MET A 80 -1.29 17.75 0.91
CA MET A 80 -1.33 17.43 -0.52
C MET A 80 -1.53 15.93 -0.76
N VAL A 81 -0.90 15.09 0.07
CA VAL A 81 -1.03 13.62 -0.02
C VAL A 81 -2.44 13.19 0.39
N LYS A 82 -3.01 13.82 1.43
CA LYS A 82 -4.40 13.60 1.83
C LYS A 82 -5.38 13.97 0.72
N ASP A 83 -5.23 15.17 0.15
CA ASP A 83 -6.09 15.66 -0.93
C ASP A 83 -6.05 14.71 -2.15
N ASN A 84 -4.86 14.25 -2.54
CA ASN A 84 -4.69 13.29 -3.64
C ASN A 84 -5.38 11.94 -3.34
N LEU A 85 -5.24 11.42 -2.12
CA LEU A 85 -5.92 10.17 -1.75
C LEU A 85 -7.44 10.34 -1.73
N GLU A 86 -7.96 11.45 -1.21
CA GLU A 86 -9.40 11.74 -1.24
C GLU A 86 -9.94 11.78 -2.68
N GLU A 87 -9.23 12.41 -3.62
CA GLU A 87 -9.65 12.45 -5.02
C GLU A 87 -9.60 11.06 -5.68
N LEU A 88 -8.57 10.23 -5.39
CA LEU A 88 -8.52 8.84 -5.85
C LEU A 88 -9.71 8.01 -5.35
N LEU A 89 -10.06 8.17 -4.08
CA LEU A 89 -11.20 7.48 -3.46
C LEU A 89 -12.53 7.94 -4.06
N LYS A 90 -12.69 9.25 -4.22
CA LYS A 90 -13.87 9.86 -4.83
C LYS A 90 -14.04 9.45 -6.29
N GLU A 91 -12.96 9.39 -7.07
CA GLU A 91 -13.00 8.90 -8.44
C GLU A 91 -13.47 7.45 -8.47
N ALA A 92 -12.90 6.55 -7.67
CA ALA A 92 -13.33 5.16 -7.61
C ALA A 92 -14.83 5.03 -7.27
N LEU A 93 -15.30 5.74 -6.25
CA LEU A 93 -16.71 5.72 -5.83
C LEU A 93 -17.66 6.25 -6.90
N ASN A 94 -17.27 7.30 -7.64
CA ASN A 94 -18.06 7.84 -8.75
C ASN A 94 -18.27 6.85 -9.89
N TYR A 95 -17.35 5.88 -10.04
CA TYR A 95 -17.46 4.79 -11.02
C TYR A 95 -17.98 3.48 -10.41
N ASN A 96 -18.58 3.51 -9.20
CA ASN A 96 -19.11 2.36 -8.48
C ASN A 96 -18.05 1.27 -8.18
N ILE A 97 -16.80 1.67 -8.04
CA ILE A 97 -15.70 0.81 -7.62
C ILE A 97 -15.55 0.95 -6.10
N VAL A 98 -15.53 -0.18 -5.39
CA VAL A 98 -15.34 -0.19 -3.92
C VAL A 98 -13.85 0.02 -3.59
N PRO A 99 -13.46 1.18 -2.99
CA PRO A 99 -12.08 1.41 -2.63
C PRO A 99 -11.74 0.76 -1.29
N ILE A 100 -10.48 0.33 -1.18
CA ILE A 100 -9.82 -0.13 0.05
C ILE A 100 -8.49 0.62 0.15
N VAL A 101 -8.21 1.25 1.27
CA VAL A 101 -6.95 1.97 1.45
C VAL A 101 -5.90 1.04 2.05
N GLY A 102 -4.73 0.92 1.43
CA GLY A 102 -3.55 0.31 2.02
C GLY A 102 -2.72 1.36 2.78
N ILE A 103 -2.46 1.14 4.06
CA ILE A 103 -1.50 1.94 4.84
C ILE A 103 -0.16 1.22 4.74
N GLU A 104 0.86 1.90 4.19
CA GLU A 104 2.17 1.32 3.91
C GLU A 104 2.88 0.79 5.16
N PRO A 105 3.77 -0.23 5.03
CA PRO A 105 4.67 -0.63 6.12
C PRO A 105 5.55 0.53 6.58
N PRO A 106 5.94 0.60 7.86
CA PRO A 106 6.86 1.63 8.35
C PRO A 106 8.25 1.43 7.74
N ILE A 107 9.02 2.52 7.60
CA ILE A 107 10.41 2.46 7.16
C ILE A 107 11.29 2.00 8.33
N ASP A 108 12.19 1.03 8.11
CA ASP A 108 13.33 0.81 9.01
C ASP A 108 14.43 1.82 8.66
N ALA A 109 14.47 2.93 9.41
CA ALA A 109 15.36 4.06 9.15
C ALA A 109 16.83 3.66 9.11
N VAL A 110 17.28 2.80 10.04
CA VAL A 110 18.67 2.36 10.13
C VAL A 110 19.10 1.56 8.92
N LEU A 111 18.22 0.69 8.43
CA LEU A 111 18.51 -0.12 7.25
C LEU A 111 18.42 0.70 5.97
N ALA A 112 17.43 1.60 5.87
CA ALA A 112 17.21 2.48 4.72
C ALA A 112 18.37 3.46 4.51
N GLU A 113 18.88 4.08 5.59
CA GLU A 113 20.06 4.95 5.54
C GLU A 113 21.29 4.22 4.95
N LYS A 114 21.48 2.94 5.33
CA LYS A 114 22.63 2.13 4.89
C LYS A 114 22.48 1.51 3.50
N LYS A 115 21.24 1.22 3.06
CA LYS A 115 20.99 0.38 1.90
C LYS A 115 20.30 1.11 0.76
N TRP A 116 19.58 2.18 1.05
CA TRP A 116 18.83 2.94 0.05
C TRP A 116 19.44 4.32 -0.19
N SER A 117 19.36 5.23 0.76
CA SER A 117 19.99 6.56 0.66
C SER A 117 20.30 7.14 2.04
N GLY A 118 21.48 7.73 2.20
CA GLY A 118 21.87 8.48 3.41
C GLY A 118 21.38 9.94 3.44
N ASP A 119 20.75 10.43 2.35
CA ASP A 119 20.36 11.85 2.23
C ASP A 119 18.92 12.11 2.70
N VAL A 120 18.16 11.07 3.09
CA VAL A 120 16.78 11.18 3.54
C VAL A 120 16.70 11.10 5.05
N ASN A 121 15.95 12.02 5.65
CA ASN A 121 15.64 11.94 7.09
C ASN A 121 14.45 10.98 7.31
N TYR A 122 14.73 9.69 7.44
CA TYR A 122 13.71 8.65 7.59
C TYR A 122 12.91 8.75 8.89
N ASP A 123 13.49 9.29 9.97
CA ASP A 123 12.75 9.51 11.22
C ASP A 123 11.67 10.58 11.04
N LEU A 124 11.97 11.64 10.30
CA LEU A 124 10.97 12.65 9.94
C LEU A 124 9.91 12.06 9.01
N VAL A 125 10.30 11.28 8.00
CA VAL A 125 9.35 10.60 7.09
C VAL A 125 8.42 9.69 7.88
N ASN A 126 8.95 8.82 8.75
CA ASN A 126 8.15 7.94 9.62
C ASN A 126 7.18 8.72 10.53
N SER A 127 7.60 9.88 11.05
CA SER A 127 6.69 10.73 11.85
C SER A 127 5.51 11.25 11.03
N ILE A 128 5.77 11.69 9.79
CA ILE A 128 4.71 12.16 8.88
C ILE A 128 3.81 11.00 8.44
N GLU A 129 4.39 9.82 8.18
CA GLU A 129 3.63 8.60 7.85
C GLU A 129 2.71 8.16 9.00
N GLU A 130 3.14 8.29 10.26
CA GLU A 130 2.28 7.99 11.42
C GLU A 130 1.10 8.97 11.52
N ASP A 131 1.32 10.28 11.26
CA ASP A 131 0.25 11.27 11.17
C ASP A 131 -0.72 10.97 10.01
N TYR A 132 -0.16 10.54 8.87
CA TYR A 132 -0.95 10.15 7.70
C TYR A 132 -1.77 8.88 7.97
N ARG A 133 -1.17 7.89 8.61
CA ARG A 133 -1.82 6.65 9.04
C ARG A 133 -3.02 6.94 9.95
N HIS A 134 -2.83 7.75 10.99
CA HIS A 134 -3.91 8.14 11.90
C HIS A 134 -5.05 8.84 11.15
N TRP A 135 -4.71 9.76 10.26
CA TRP A 135 -5.70 10.44 9.44
C TRP A 135 -6.46 9.46 8.52
N ILE A 136 -5.76 8.53 7.84
CA ILE A 136 -6.42 7.50 7.01
C ILE A 136 -7.43 6.70 7.84
N MET A 137 -7.03 6.23 9.01
CA MET A 137 -7.90 5.45 9.89
C MET A 137 -9.17 6.23 10.28
N ASP A 138 -9.00 7.48 10.69
CA ASP A 138 -10.12 8.36 11.06
C ASP A 138 -11.02 8.67 9.87
N PHE A 139 -10.45 9.00 8.73
CA PHE A 139 -11.17 9.29 7.49
C PHE A 139 -11.96 8.05 7.00
N CYS A 140 -11.31 6.90 6.93
CA CYS A 140 -11.93 5.66 6.48
C CYS A 140 -13.07 5.23 7.41
N ASN A 141 -12.89 5.34 8.73
CA ASN A 141 -13.95 5.03 9.71
C ASN A 141 -15.17 5.94 9.54
N LYS A 142 -14.97 7.26 9.35
CA LYS A 142 -16.05 8.23 9.12
C LYS A 142 -16.77 8.00 7.79
N SER A 143 -16.02 7.67 6.75
CA SER A 143 -16.52 7.45 5.38
C SER A 143 -17.00 6.03 5.11
N LYS A 144 -16.87 5.11 6.08
CA LYS A 144 -17.18 3.67 5.96
C LYS A 144 -16.41 3.00 4.80
N ILE A 145 -15.17 3.43 4.59
CA ILE A 145 -14.22 2.83 3.65
C ILE A 145 -13.36 1.84 4.42
N ASN A 146 -13.11 0.65 3.84
CA ASN A 146 -12.22 -0.33 4.45
C ASN A 146 -10.75 0.07 4.23
N TYR A 147 -9.90 -0.31 5.19
CA TYR A 147 -8.46 -0.13 5.04
C TYR A 147 -7.68 -1.35 5.53
N ILE A 148 -6.46 -1.51 5.04
CA ILE A 148 -5.51 -2.56 5.41
C ILE A 148 -4.32 -1.85 6.08
N ASP A 149 -4.10 -2.10 7.35
CA ASP A 149 -3.04 -1.48 8.13
C ASP A 149 -1.76 -2.35 8.09
N PHE A 150 -1.02 -2.29 6.99
CA PHE A 150 0.26 -2.99 6.86
C PHE A 150 1.30 -2.47 7.86
N HIS A 151 1.21 -1.17 8.22
CA HIS A 151 2.08 -0.58 9.23
C HIS A 151 1.98 -1.33 10.55
N LYS A 152 0.76 -1.55 11.06
CA LYS A 152 0.52 -2.32 12.29
C LYS A 152 1.03 -3.74 12.16
N CYS A 153 0.75 -4.42 11.04
CA CYS A 153 1.20 -5.80 10.82
C CYS A 153 2.73 -5.93 10.89
N PHE A 154 3.46 -5.00 10.28
CA PHE A 154 4.92 -5.00 10.33
C PHE A 154 5.45 -4.63 11.72
N LYS A 155 4.90 -3.64 12.40
CA LYS A 155 5.28 -3.30 13.79
C LYS A 155 5.11 -4.49 14.73
N GLU A 156 4.02 -5.24 14.62
CA GLU A 156 3.83 -6.45 15.42
C GLU A 156 4.85 -7.55 15.10
N ALA A 157 5.10 -7.79 13.81
CA ALA A 157 6.08 -8.79 13.39
C ALA A 157 7.51 -8.44 13.82
N LEU A 158 7.88 -7.16 13.79
CA LEU A 158 9.20 -6.66 14.19
C LEU A 158 9.49 -6.79 15.69
N LYS A 159 8.47 -7.05 16.54
CA LYS A 159 8.71 -7.38 17.97
C LYS A 159 9.51 -8.68 18.15
N ASN A 160 9.40 -9.60 17.17
CA ASN A 160 9.98 -10.93 17.25
C ASN A 160 10.88 -11.28 16.05
N LYS A 161 11.13 -10.33 15.14
CA LYS A 161 11.91 -10.55 13.91
C LYS A 161 12.94 -9.45 13.73
N ASN A 162 14.07 -9.83 13.13
CA ASN A 162 15.05 -8.84 12.70
C ASN A 162 14.49 -8.06 11.47
N PRO A 163 14.69 -6.75 11.37
CA PRO A 163 14.26 -5.97 10.20
C PRO A 163 14.70 -6.56 8.85
N ARG A 164 15.89 -7.15 8.77
CA ARG A 164 16.39 -7.81 7.54
C ARG A 164 15.61 -9.04 7.12
N GLU A 165 14.80 -9.61 7.98
CA GLU A 165 13.88 -10.69 7.59
C GLU A 165 12.68 -10.14 6.82
N LEU A 166 12.25 -8.91 7.13
CA LEU A 166 11.06 -8.29 6.55
C LEU A 166 11.38 -7.28 5.46
N TYR A 167 12.57 -6.65 5.47
CA TYR A 167 12.98 -5.63 4.51
C TYR A 167 14.26 -6.01 3.76
N VAL A 168 14.29 -5.71 2.47
CA VAL A 168 15.47 -5.81 1.60
C VAL A 168 16.46 -4.69 1.92
N ASP A 169 15.95 -3.47 2.07
CA ASP A 169 16.72 -2.23 2.17
C ASP A 169 16.16 -1.22 3.19
N GLY A 170 15.18 -1.60 3.98
CA GLY A 170 14.52 -0.76 4.97
C GLY A 170 13.21 -0.13 4.49
N LEU A 171 12.96 -0.10 3.17
CA LEU A 171 11.74 0.39 2.52
C LEU A 171 10.93 -0.77 1.95
N HIS A 172 11.59 -1.61 1.15
CA HIS A 172 10.94 -2.63 0.35
C HIS A 172 10.87 -3.96 1.08
N PRO A 173 9.67 -4.57 1.18
CA PRO A 173 9.51 -5.86 1.84
C PRO A 173 10.26 -7.01 1.13
N THR A 174 10.80 -7.94 1.92
CA THR A 174 11.29 -9.24 1.43
C THR A 174 10.10 -10.12 0.99
N ALA A 175 10.40 -11.31 0.42
CA ALA A 175 9.39 -12.31 0.16
C ALA A 175 8.58 -12.68 1.42
N LEU A 176 9.21 -12.70 2.61
CA LEU A 176 8.53 -12.89 3.89
C LEU A 176 7.64 -11.70 4.25
N GLY A 177 8.12 -10.46 4.04
CA GLY A 177 7.32 -9.24 4.21
C GLY A 177 6.11 -9.22 3.29
N HIS A 178 6.26 -9.57 2.02
CA HIS A 178 5.15 -9.69 1.08
C HIS A 178 4.14 -10.79 1.47
N LYS A 179 4.61 -11.91 2.03
CA LYS A 179 3.72 -12.95 2.57
C LYS A 179 2.93 -12.43 3.78
N LEU A 180 3.55 -11.62 4.63
CA LEU A 180 2.84 -10.95 5.74
C LEU A 180 1.77 -9.99 5.20
N MET A 181 2.10 -9.18 4.18
CA MET A 181 1.12 -8.29 3.52
C MET A 181 -0.06 -9.09 2.96
N TYR A 182 0.21 -10.18 2.25
CA TYR A 182 -0.85 -11.06 1.77
C TYR A 182 -1.79 -11.48 2.90
N GLN A 183 -1.26 -11.93 4.06
CA GLN A 183 -2.09 -12.34 5.19
C GLN A 183 -2.96 -11.20 5.71
N CYS A 184 -2.40 -9.98 5.84
CA CYS A 184 -3.16 -8.80 6.27
C CYS A 184 -4.32 -8.47 5.32
N VAL A 185 -4.14 -8.67 4.00
CA VAL A 185 -5.23 -8.50 3.01
C VAL A 185 -6.33 -9.54 3.23
N ILE A 186 -5.95 -10.81 3.43
CA ILE A 186 -6.91 -11.90 3.66
C ILE A 186 -7.76 -11.62 4.90
N ASP A 187 -7.14 -11.17 5.99
CA ASP A 187 -7.86 -10.87 7.24
C ASP A 187 -8.93 -9.77 7.02
N VAL A 188 -8.60 -8.73 6.26
CA VAL A 188 -9.56 -7.67 5.90
C VAL A 188 -10.64 -8.19 4.95
N PHE A 189 -10.30 -8.98 3.95
CA PHE A 189 -11.26 -9.55 3.00
C PHE A 189 -12.26 -10.47 3.71
N GLN A 190 -11.80 -11.26 4.69
CA GLN A 190 -12.68 -12.07 5.54
C GLN A 190 -13.67 -11.19 6.33
N ALA A 191 -13.18 -10.11 6.94
CA ALA A 191 -14.04 -9.16 7.65
C ALA A 191 -15.07 -8.48 6.73
N MET A 192 -14.70 -8.21 5.47
CA MET A 192 -15.58 -7.69 4.42
C MET A 192 -16.53 -8.75 3.84
N LYS A 193 -16.36 -10.04 4.18
CA LYS A 193 -17.09 -11.18 3.60
C LYS A 193 -16.92 -11.28 2.08
N LEU A 194 -15.75 -10.91 1.57
CA LEU A 194 -15.43 -11.11 0.16
C LEU A 194 -15.17 -12.61 -0.12
N PRO A 195 -15.52 -13.13 -1.33
CA PRO A 195 -15.24 -14.52 -1.67
C PRO A 195 -13.73 -14.76 -1.74
N LEU A 196 -13.25 -15.77 -1.01
CA LEU A 196 -11.84 -16.17 -0.96
C LEU A 196 -11.59 -17.52 -1.67
N GLU A 197 -12.65 -18.18 -2.13
CA GLU A 197 -12.65 -19.46 -2.86
C GLU A 197 -13.05 -19.24 -4.33
#